data_3a8de2f25564d1830fe42f0e08bb2088
#
_entry.id   3a8de2f25564d1830fe42f0e08bb2088
#
_cell.length_a   1.000
_cell.length_b   1.000
_cell.length_c   1.000
_cell.angle_alpha   90.00
_cell.angle_beta   90.00
_cell.angle_gamma   90.00
#
_symmetry.space_group_name_H-M   'P 1'
#
loop_
_entity.id
_entity.type
_entity.pdbx_description
1 polymer ?
#
loop_
_entity_poly.entity_id
_entity_poly.type
_entity_poly.pdbx_seq_one_letter_code
_entity_poly.pdbx_strand_id
1 'polypeptide(L)'
;MNNLKKIGLSALAGSLASVSAHAAEVSVSGSASITMDRTNKHLVTGNDFSMGDSLGFNMSGETDGGLGVAVYYEIDGGSLDDYDMTLSGDWGSLKFNGSGSSSALGAVDDVTPNAYEEAWDILDTDGTSTSGSPLGIGGGGGANMFIYTSPSVAGATLTVAYQNDGGAVGVADSYNDFAIAYSPEMVEGLTVGYASGDKNISANVDQSNSTGYIKYAVGGFTLGYQISESDHDTKTSSLDSVAYGVSYAVNDDISVGYSYHEVDMDSGRSTGTFTQESTGISASYTMGGMTLGGAINETDNMRGVDASDFEAYEFNLSFAF
;
A
#
# COMPACT_ATOMS: atom_id res chain seq x y z
N MET A 1 31.04 -31.46 -17.97
CA MET A 1 30.43 -31.28 -16.62
C MET A 1 31.07 -32.30 -15.68
N ASN A 2 31.69 -31.84 -14.59
CA ASN A 2 32.33 -32.71 -13.60
C ASN A 2 31.28 -33.58 -12.91
N ASN A 3 31.65 -34.83 -12.60
CA ASN A 3 30.79 -35.80 -11.96
C ASN A 3 30.20 -35.30 -10.62
N LEU A 4 30.91 -34.43 -9.89
CA LEU A 4 30.41 -33.73 -8.68
C LEU A 4 29.23 -32.80 -8.97
N LYS A 5 29.22 -32.09 -10.12
CA LYS A 5 28.07 -31.23 -10.51
C LYS A 5 26.84 -32.07 -10.89
N LYS A 6 27.06 -33.27 -11.46
CA LYS A 6 25.96 -34.18 -11.77
C LYS A 6 25.36 -34.81 -10.51
N ILE A 7 26.19 -35.16 -9.53
CA ILE A 7 25.74 -35.70 -8.25
C ILE A 7 24.98 -34.62 -7.45
N GLY A 8 25.48 -33.36 -7.42
CA GLY A 8 24.79 -32.25 -6.78
C GLY A 8 23.42 -31.94 -7.40
N LEU A 9 23.33 -31.93 -8.74
CA LEU A 9 22.08 -31.73 -9.47
C LEU A 9 21.08 -32.86 -9.28
N SER A 10 21.55 -34.11 -9.23
CA SER A 10 20.66 -35.26 -8.98
C SER A 10 20.22 -35.36 -7.52
N ALA A 11 21.06 -34.97 -6.54
CA ALA A 11 20.67 -34.89 -5.14
C ALA A 11 19.65 -33.76 -4.91
N LEU A 12 19.82 -32.60 -5.52
CA LEU A 12 18.86 -31.49 -5.46
C LEU A 12 17.53 -31.86 -6.14
N ALA A 13 17.59 -32.51 -7.33
CA ALA A 13 16.38 -33.00 -8.01
C ALA A 13 15.70 -34.13 -7.23
N GLY A 14 16.48 -35.00 -6.55
CA GLY A 14 15.95 -36.05 -5.68
C GLY A 14 15.33 -35.51 -4.39
N SER A 15 15.88 -34.45 -3.78
CA SER A 15 15.29 -33.82 -2.62
C SER A 15 14.02 -33.04 -2.96
N LEU A 16 13.94 -32.43 -4.14
CA LEU A 16 12.72 -31.81 -4.66
C LEU A 16 11.62 -32.85 -5.00
N ALA A 17 12.01 -34.03 -5.43
CA ALA A 17 11.06 -35.12 -5.73
C ALA A 17 10.62 -35.91 -4.48
N SER A 18 11.37 -35.81 -3.35
CA SER A 18 11.04 -36.47 -2.08
C SER A 18 10.26 -35.58 -1.11
N VAL A 19 9.91 -34.40 -1.49
CA VAL A 19 8.88 -33.60 -0.78
C VAL A 19 7.55 -34.32 -1.01
N SER A 20 7.30 -35.31 -0.16
CA SER A 20 6.09 -36.08 -0.20
C SER A 20 4.91 -35.20 0.10
N ALA A 21 4.14 -34.90 -0.90
CA ALA A 21 2.68 -34.98 -0.88
C ALA A 21 1.90 -34.09 0.12
N HIS A 22 2.38 -32.98 0.59
CA HIS A 22 1.53 -31.82 0.65
C HIS A 22 1.71 -31.13 -0.69
N ALA A 23 0.76 -31.36 -1.61
CA ALA A 23 0.85 -30.92 -2.98
C ALA A 23 1.13 -29.43 -3.01
N ALA A 24 2.29 -29.05 -3.55
CA ALA A 24 2.55 -27.65 -3.84
C ALA A 24 1.40 -27.15 -4.70
N GLU A 25 0.68 -26.16 -4.21
CA GLU A 25 -0.42 -25.55 -4.94
C GLU A 25 0.15 -24.40 -5.78
N VAL A 26 -0.23 -24.38 -7.05
CA VAL A 26 0.07 -23.29 -7.96
C VAL A 26 -1.26 -22.75 -8.45
N SER A 27 -1.52 -21.48 -8.17
CA SER A 27 -2.69 -20.77 -8.70
C SER A 27 -2.23 -19.58 -9.53
N VAL A 28 -3.03 -19.26 -10.52
CA VAL A 28 -2.85 -18.09 -11.39
C VAL A 28 -4.09 -17.24 -11.22
N SER A 29 -3.87 -15.95 -11.01
CA SER A 29 -4.92 -14.93 -10.95
C SER A 29 -4.56 -13.82 -11.91
N GLY A 30 -5.54 -13.07 -12.35
CA GLY A 30 -5.29 -11.93 -13.23
C GLY A 30 -6.35 -10.85 -13.05
N SER A 31 -6.00 -9.64 -13.42
CA SER A 31 -6.93 -8.54 -13.52
C SER A 31 -6.71 -7.78 -14.82
N ALA A 32 -7.75 -7.10 -15.26
CA ALA A 32 -7.68 -6.12 -16.34
C ALA A 32 -8.64 -4.97 -16.04
N SER A 33 -8.21 -3.75 -16.30
CA SER A 33 -9.03 -2.57 -16.09
C SER A 33 -8.96 -1.61 -17.26
N ILE A 34 -10.02 -0.81 -17.41
CA ILE A 34 -10.05 0.38 -18.26
C ILE A 34 -10.40 1.53 -17.33
N THR A 35 -9.51 2.49 -17.24
CA THR A 35 -9.69 3.70 -16.44
C THR A 35 -9.86 4.90 -17.36
N MET A 36 -10.80 5.77 -17.02
CA MET A 36 -10.95 7.09 -17.59
C MET A 36 -10.77 8.11 -16.48
N ASP A 37 -9.75 8.92 -16.59
CA ASP A 37 -9.42 9.95 -15.61
C ASP A 37 -9.37 11.34 -16.29
N ARG A 38 -9.74 12.35 -15.54
CA ARG A 38 -9.71 13.72 -16.04
C ARG A 38 -9.63 14.74 -14.92
N THR A 39 -8.79 15.76 -15.12
CA THR A 39 -8.69 16.89 -14.21
C THR A 39 -9.14 18.20 -14.90
N ASN A 40 -9.55 19.19 -14.10
CA ASN A 40 -9.93 20.52 -14.58
C ASN A 40 -8.73 21.34 -15.08
N LYS A 41 -7.51 20.94 -14.74
CA LYS A 41 -6.24 21.58 -15.16
C LYS A 41 -5.48 20.74 -16.18
N HIS A 42 -6.17 20.03 -17.00
CA HIS A 42 -5.59 19.23 -18.07
C HIS A 42 -4.72 20.09 -19.00
N LEU A 43 -3.40 20.00 -18.85
CA LEU A 43 -2.43 20.82 -19.58
C LEU A 43 -2.00 20.19 -20.91
N VAL A 44 -2.32 18.92 -21.13
CA VAL A 44 -1.94 18.18 -22.34
C VAL A 44 -3.17 17.54 -22.98
N THR A 45 -3.32 17.70 -24.27
CA THR A 45 -4.34 16.99 -25.06
C THR A 45 -3.91 15.54 -25.22
N GLY A 46 -4.23 14.71 -24.25
CA GLY A 46 -3.98 13.27 -24.23
C GLY A 46 -5.23 12.45 -24.48
N ASN A 47 -5.07 11.14 -24.40
CA ASN A 47 -6.17 10.19 -24.32
C ASN A 47 -6.50 10.00 -22.84
N ASP A 48 -7.72 10.33 -22.45
CA ASP A 48 -8.20 10.21 -21.07
C ASP A 48 -8.44 8.74 -20.64
N PHE A 49 -8.11 7.76 -21.49
CA PHE A 49 -8.29 6.34 -21.23
C PHE A 49 -6.95 5.62 -21.08
N SER A 50 -6.84 4.81 -20.05
CA SER A 50 -5.74 3.89 -19.81
C SER A 50 -6.26 2.46 -19.66
N MET A 51 -5.36 1.50 -19.79
CA MET A 51 -5.63 0.08 -19.54
C MET A 51 -4.56 -0.43 -18.58
N GLY A 52 -5.00 -1.01 -17.45
CA GLY A 52 -4.17 -1.78 -16.54
C GLY A 52 -4.38 -3.27 -16.76
N ASP A 53 -3.34 -4.05 -16.58
CA ASP A 53 -3.40 -5.52 -16.59
C ASP A 53 -2.38 -6.10 -15.61
N SER A 54 -2.76 -7.15 -14.88
CA SER A 54 -1.90 -7.85 -13.94
C SER A 54 -2.09 -9.35 -14.05
N LEU A 55 -1.02 -10.10 -13.87
CA LEU A 55 -1.01 -11.56 -13.86
C LEU A 55 -0.16 -12.06 -12.68
N GLY A 56 -0.84 -12.60 -11.67
CA GLY A 56 -0.25 -13.11 -10.45
C GLY A 56 -0.08 -14.63 -10.47
N PHE A 57 1.06 -15.12 -9.99
CA PHE A 57 1.38 -16.52 -9.77
C PHE A 57 1.61 -16.77 -8.28
N ASN A 58 0.74 -17.54 -7.66
CA ASN A 58 0.88 -17.95 -6.27
C ASN A 58 1.32 -19.42 -6.22
N MET A 59 2.39 -19.68 -5.49
CA MET A 59 2.92 -21.00 -5.23
C MET A 59 2.99 -21.18 -3.72
N SER A 60 2.41 -22.27 -3.21
CA SER A 60 2.43 -22.55 -1.78
C SER A 60 2.67 -24.04 -1.50
N GLY A 61 3.21 -24.31 -0.34
CA GLY A 61 3.45 -25.67 0.14
C GLY A 61 3.81 -25.66 1.61
N GLU A 62 3.88 -26.84 2.19
CA GLU A 62 4.26 -27.03 3.59
C GLU A 62 5.39 -28.05 3.67
N THR A 63 6.35 -27.81 4.57
CA THR A 63 7.41 -28.77 4.86
C THR A 63 6.90 -29.86 5.80
N ASP A 64 7.61 -31.01 5.87
CA ASP A 64 7.29 -32.10 6.80
C ASP A 64 7.26 -31.65 8.27
N GLY A 65 7.88 -30.53 8.60
CA GLY A 65 7.90 -29.93 9.93
C GLY A 65 6.76 -28.94 10.21
N GLY A 66 5.79 -28.79 9.28
CA GLY A 66 4.67 -27.85 9.45
C GLY A 66 5.03 -26.39 9.14
N LEU A 67 6.17 -26.11 8.50
CA LEU A 67 6.51 -24.77 8.03
C LEU A 67 5.83 -24.50 6.70
N GLY A 68 4.93 -23.55 6.67
CA GLY A 68 4.32 -23.04 5.44
C GLY A 68 5.32 -22.21 4.63
N VAL A 69 5.34 -22.41 3.32
CA VAL A 69 6.15 -21.63 2.37
C VAL A 69 5.24 -21.15 1.25
N ALA A 70 5.25 -19.86 0.98
CA ALA A 70 4.54 -19.27 -0.15
C ALA A 70 5.49 -18.37 -0.95
N VAL A 71 5.29 -18.33 -2.26
CA VAL A 71 6.02 -17.47 -3.18
C VAL A 71 5.02 -16.80 -4.10
N TYR A 72 5.13 -15.51 -4.27
CA TYR A 72 4.32 -14.71 -5.18
C TYR A 72 5.19 -14.08 -6.25
N TYR A 73 4.68 -14.04 -7.47
CA TYR A 73 5.21 -13.27 -8.59
C TYR A 73 4.08 -12.59 -9.34
N GLU A 74 4.28 -11.33 -9.71
CA GLU A 74 3.35 -10.56 -10.52
C GLU A 74 4.03 -10.01 -11.76
N ILE A 75 3.29 -10.06 -12.85
CA ILE A 75 3.62 -9.38 -14.09
C ILE A 75 2.56 -8.29 -14.27
N ASP A 76 2.97 -7.04 -14.26
CA ASP A 76 2.13 -5.88 -14.53
C ASP A 76 2.70 -5.10 -15.72
N GLY A 77 1.81 -4.68 -16.64
CA GLY A 77 2.22 -3.96 -17.84
C GLY A 77 3.28 -4.69 -18.69
N GLY A 78 3.35 -6.03 -18.58
CA GLY A 78 4.32 -6.86 -19.29
C GLY A 78 5.72 -6.93 -18.65
N SER A 79 5.89 -6.42 -17.43
CA SER A 79 7.13 -6.48 -16.65
C SER A 79 6.92 -7.20 -15.33
N LEU A 80 7.98 -7.84 -14.80
CA LEU A 80 7.96 -8.34 -13.42
C LEU A 80 7.91 -7.13 -12.50
N ASP A 81 6.86 -7.07 -11.69
CA ASP A 81 6.61 -5.97 -10.78
C ASP A 81 6.79 -6.42 -9.33
N ASP A 82 5.91 -7.27 -8.83
CA ASP A 82 5.93 -7.73 -7.47
C ASP A 82 6.45 -9.16 -7.34
N TYR A 83 7.27 -9.40 -6.32
CA TYR A 83 7.65 -10.76 -5.95
C TYR A 83 8.08 -10.84 -4.49
N ASP A 84 7.64 -11.89 -3.82
CA ASP A 84 8.00 -12.16 -2.43
C ASP A 84 8.07 -13.66 -2.12
N MET A 85 8.66 -13.97 -0.97
CA MET A 85 8.63 -15.28 -0.36
C MET A 85 8.24 -15.16 1.11
N THR A 86 7.24 -15.91 1.54
CA THR A 86 6.73 -15.92 2.91
C THR A 86 6.93 -17.29 3.56
N LEU A 87 7.49 -17.29 4.77
CA LEU A 87 7.54 -18.43 5.67
C LEU A 87 6.51 -18.21 6.79
N SER A 88 5.73 -19.24 7.15
CA SER A 88 4.68 -19.10 8.16
C SER A 88 4.56 -20.34 9.07
N GLY A 89 4.04 -20.11 10.27
CA GLY A 89 3.80 -21.14 11.27
C GLY A 89 3.09 -20.56 12.51
N ASP A 90 3.04 -21.31 13.59
CA ASP A 90 2.41 -20.87 14.86
C ASP A 90 3.05 -19.59 15.45
N TRP A 91 4.26 -19.28 15.03
CA TRP A 91 5.02 -18.08 15.43
C TRP A 91 4.67 -16.83 14.63
N GLY A 92 3.77 -16.93 13.64
CA GLY A 92 3.44 -15.86 12.73
C GLY A 92 4.02 -16.07 11.34
N SER A 93 4.38 -14.99 10.64
CA SER A 93 4.95 -15.05 9.30
C SER A 93 6.17 -14.14 9.14
N LEU A 94 7.11 -14.57 8.33
CA LEU A 94 8.27 -13.81 7.89
C LEU A 94 8.26 -13.77 6.35
N LYS A 95 8.02 -12.58 5.81
CA LYS A 95 8.07 -12.31 4.39
C LYS A 95 9.43 -11.69 4.03
N PHE A 96 10.07 -12.20 2.99
CA PHE A 96 11.10 -11.48 2.27
C PHE A 96 10.49 -10.88 1.02
N ASN A 97 10.32 -9.56 1.03
CA ASN A 97 9.81 -8.79 -0.08
C ASN A 97 10.96 -8.47 -1.05
N GLY A 98 10.90 -9.01 -2.25
CA GLY A 98 11.84 -8.65 -3.31
C GLY A 98 11.46 -7.34 -4.00
N SER A 99 10.16 -7.09 -4.19
CA SER A 99 9.56 -5.85 -4.71
C SER A 99 8.07 -5.82 -4.40
N GLY A 100 7.46 -4.64 -4.33
CA GLY A 100 6.02 -4.38 -4.36
C GLY A 100 5.30 -4.39 -3.01
N SER A 101 5.80 -5.06 -1.96
CA SER A 101 5.12 -5.04 -0.67
C SER A 101 5.44 -3.79 0.12
N SER A 102 4.44 -3.25 0.78
CA SER A 102 4.58 -2.17 1.76
C SER A 102 5.26 -2.65 3.03
N SER A 103 5.96 -1.76 3.71
CA SER A 103 6.47 -1.96 5.07
C SER A 103 5.33 -2.06 6.10
N ALA A 104 5.66 -2.23 7.39
CA ALA A 104 4.64 -2.28 8.43
C ALA A 104 3.86 -0.95 8.56
N LEU A 105 4.55 0.19 8.48
CA LEU A 105 3.92 1.51 8.47
C LEU A 105 3.23 1.77 7.13
N GLY A 106 3.87 1.43 6.00
CA GLY A 106 3.29 1.61 4.68
C GLY A 106 2.02 0.78 4.42
N ALA A 107 1.78 -0.26 5.19
CA ALA A 107 0.54 -1.03 5.12
C ALA A 107 -0.63 -0.37 5.88
N VAL A 108 -0.36 0.70 6.62
CA VAL A 108 -1.34 1.46 7.42
C VAL A 108 -1.19 2.98 7.25
N ASP A 109 -0.48 3.42 6.23
CA ASP A 109 -0.32 4.84 5.90
C ASP A 109 -1.64 5.48 5.46
N ASP A 110 -2.54 4.68 4.93
CA ASP A 110 -3.90 5.04 4.60
C ASP A 110 -4.88 3.92 4.98
N VAL A 111 -5.69 4.17 5.98
CA VAL A 111 -6.73 3.24 6.45
C VAL A 111 -8.11 3.86 6.51
N THR A 112 -8.29 5.07 5.99
CA THR A 112 -9.59 5.72 5.95
C THR A 112 -10.52 5.04 4.95
N PRO A 113 -11.77 4.74 5.32
CA PRO A 113 -12.67 4.01 4.44
C PRO A 113 -13.20 4.89 3.31
N ASN A 114 -13.18 4.34 2.12
CA ASN A 114 -13.80 4.88 0.91
C ASN A 114 -14.63 3.79 0.22
N ALA A 115 -15.24 4.08 -0.92
CA ALA A 115 -15.98 3.11 -1.71
C ALA A 115 -15.24 2.69 -2.99
N TYR A 116 -14.29 3.48 -3.45
CA TYR A 116 -13.48 3.22 -4.64
C TYR A 116 -12.07 3.79 -4.47
N GLU A 117 -11.93 5.12 -4.34
CA GLU A 117 -10.64 5.80 -4.15
C GLU A 117 -10.73 6.86 -3.05
N GLU A 118 -9.57 7.22 -2.53
CA GLU A 118 -9.37 8.25 -1.52
C GLU A 118 -9.45 9.65 -2.12
N ALA A 119 -9.77 10.64 -1.25
CA ALA A 119 -9.91 12.04 -1.67
C ALA A 119 -8.62 12.65 -2.24
N TRP A 120 -7.46 12.13 -1.85
CA TRP A 120 -6.15 12.64 -2.29
C TRP A 120 -5.55 11.85 -3.46
N ASP A 121 -6.20 10.81 -3.95
CA ASP A 121 -5.77 10.10 -5.14
C ASP A 121 -6.24 10.82 -6.40
N ILE A 122 -5.59 11.94 -6.69
CA ILE A 122 -5.81 12.71 -7.90
C ILE A 122 -4.71 12.34 -8.89
N LEU A 123 -5.09 11.67 -9.94
CA LEU A 123 -4.15 11.30 -10.99
C LEU A 123 -3.67 12.54 -11.77
N ASP A 124 -2.36 12.68 -11.87
CA ASP A 124 -1.73 13.67 -12.74
C ASP A 124 -1.72 13.17 -14.17
N THR A 125 -2.76 13.51 -14.92
CA THR A 125 -2.90 13.13 -16.33
C THR A 125 -2.04 13.97 -17.28
N ASP A 126 -1.25 14.92 -16.77
CA ASP A 126 -0.46 15.81 -17.63
C ASP A 126 0.89 15.21 -18.05
N GLY A 127 1.25 14.03 -17.55
CA GLY A 127 2.48 13.32 -17.91
C GLY A 127 3.77 14.03 -17.48
N THR A 128 3.66 15.11 -16.73
CA THR A 128 4.80 15.77 -16.11
C THR A 128 4.86 15.36 -14.64
N SER A 129 5.57 14.33 -14.36
CA SER A 129 5.73 13.62 -13.08
C SER A 129 6.17 14.46 -11.87
N THR A 130 5.88 15.75 -11.83
CA THR A 130 6.43 16.63 -10.79
C THR A 130 5.40 17.38 -9.96
N SER A 131 4.11 17.29 -10.25
CA SER A 131 3.14 18.18 -9.60
C SER A 131 1.80 17.58 -9.23
N GLY A 132 1.51 16.35 -9.54
CA GLY A 132 0.14 15.86 -9.52
C GLY A 132 -0.31 15.15 -8.26
N SER A 133 0.54 14.45 -7.56
CA SER A 133 0.08 13.72 -6.37
C SER A 133 -0.07 14.63 -5.17
N PRO A 134 -1.19 14.58 -4.47
CA PRO A 134 -1.33 15.19 -3.16
C PRO A 134 -0.25 14.70 -2.20
N LEU A 135 0.07 15.51 -1.21
CA LEU A 135 0.99 15.12 -0.18
C LEU A 135 0.35 14.03 0.68
N GLY A 136 1.07 12.95 0.87
CA GLY A 136 0.73 11.88 1.78
C GLY A 136 1.91 11.54 2.68
N ILE A 137 1.63 11.00 3.85
CA ILE A 137 2.66 10.50 4.78
C ILE A 137 2.68 8.99 4.63
N GLY A 138 3.58 8.52 3.80
CA GLY A 138 3.74 7.09 3.51
C GLY A 138 4.82 6.43 4.34
N GLY A 139 4.73 5.13 4.47
CA GLY A 139 5.78 4.27 5.00
C GLY A 139 6.91 4.04 4.01
N GLY A 140 7.91 3.27 4.43
CA GLY A 140 8.90 2.72 3.54
C GLY A 140 8.26 1.62 2.70
N GLY A 141 8.30 1.81 1.39
CA GLY A 141 8.12 0.72 0.46
C GLY A 141 9.47 0.43 -0.16
N GLY A 142 9.75 -0.78 -0.54
CA GLY A 142 11.00 -1.02 -1.20
C GLY A 142 11.29 -2.48 -1.49
N ALA A 143 12.35 -2.68 -2.26
CA ALA A 143 12.86 -4.00 -2.56
C ALA A 143 13.78 -4.49 -1.44
N ASN A 144 13.88 -5.82 -1.31
CA ASN A 144 14.79 -6.49 -0.38
C ASN A 144 14.53 -6.20 1.10
N MET A 145 13.29 -6.24 1.51
CA MET A 145 12.84 -5.96 2.87
C MET A 145 12.35 -7.24 3.56
N PHE A 146 12.70 -7.41 4.82
CA PHE A 146 12.10 -8.42 5.70
C PHE A 146 10.91 -7.83 6.45
N ILE A 147 9.80 -8.54 6.46
CA ILE A 147 8.57 -8.14 7.16
C ILE A 147 8.14 -9.33 8.03
N TYR A 148 8.10 -9.11 9.33
CA TYR A 148 7.57 -10.09 10.27
C TYR A 148 6.21 -9.65 10.80
N THR A 149 5.24 -10.57 10.79
CA THR A 149 3.92 -10.35 11.40
C THR A 149 3.66 -11.42 12.45
N SER A 150 3.38 -10.98 13.69
CA SER A 150 3.09 -11.87 14.81
C SER A 150 1.73 -12.56 14.66
N PRO A 151 1.49 -13.68 15.33
CA PRO A 151 0.14 -14.13 15.59
C PRO A 151 -0.65 -13.06 16.34
N SER A 152 -1.99 -13.08 16.17
CA SER A 152 -2.86 -12.24 16.99
C SER A 152 -2.93 -12.78 18.42
N VAL A 153 -2.67 -11.93 19.39
CA VAL A 153 -2.77 -12.26 20.82
C VAL A 153 -3.78 -11.31 21.48
N ALA A 154 -4.89 -11.84 21.93
CA ALA A 154 -5.99 -11.09 22.54
C ALA A 154 -6.48 -9.90 21.67
N GLY A 155 -6.48 -10.09 20.35
CA GLY A 155 -6.87 -9.08 19.37
C GLY A 155 -5.75 -8.13 18.93
N ALA A 156 -4.55 -8.24 19.49
CA ALA A 156 -3.39 -7.42 19.10
C ALA A 156 -2.49 -8.17 18.11
N THR A 157 -2.03 -7.49 17.07
CA THR A 157 -1.07 -7.98 16.07
C THR A 157 0.06 -6.96 15.93
N LEU A 158 1.31 -7.43 15.94
CA LEU A 158 2.51 -6.65 15.70
C LEU A 158 3.09 -7.00 14.33
N THR A 159 3.41 -5.99 13.53
CA THR A 159 4.20 -6.13 12.31
C THR A 159 5.47 -5.29 12.45
N VAL A 160 6.61 -5.79 12.00
CA VAL A 160 7.87 -5.07 11.93
C VAL A 160 8.51 -5.28 10.57
N ALA A 161 9.10 -4.24 10.02
CA ALA A 161 9.84 -4.34 8.77
C ALA A 161 11.25 -3.79 8.89
N TYR A 162 12.15 -4.36 8.12
CA TYR A 162 13.56 -3.96 8.06
C TYR A 162 14.11 -4.10 6.66
N GLN A 163 14.70 -3.02 6.16
CA GLN A 163 15.44 -2.96 4.91
C GLN A 163 16.87 -2.52 5.19
N ASN A 164 17.83 -3.28 4.67
CA ASN A 164 19.24 -2.93 4.84
C ASN A 164 19.65 -1.85 3.84
N ASP A 165 20.67 -1.08 4.23
CA ASP A 165 21.39 -0.17 3.33
C ASP A 165 21.90 -0.92 2.10
N GLY A 166 21.56 -0.43 0.91
CA GLY A 166 22.04 -0.98 -0.36
C GLY A 166 23.51 -0.70 -0.67
N GLY A 167 24.21 0.05 0.17
CA GLY A 167 25.65 0.33 0.04
C GLY A 167 26.07 1.12 -1.20
N ALA A 168 25.14 1.64 -1.98
CA ALA A 168 25.41 2.47 -3.14
C ALA A 168 25.18 3.94 -2.80
N VAL A 169 26.14 4.80 -3.16
CA VAL A 169 26.01 6.26 -2.95
C VAL A 169 24.76 6.79 -3.65
N GLY A 170 23.82 7.32 -2.86
CA GLY A 170 22.58 7.92 -3.37
C GLY A 170 21.39 6.97 -3.51
N VAL A 171 21.50 5.73 -3.02
CA VAL A 171 20.37 4.81 -2.85
C VAL A 171 19.86 4.91 -1.42
N ALA A 172 18.54 4.71 -1.24
CA ALA A 172 17.91 4.76 0.07
C ALA A 172 18.68 3.92 1.10
N ASP A 173 19.07 4.58 2.15
CA ASP A 173 19.75 3.99 3.28
C ASP A 173 18.82 3.04 4.07
N SER A 174 19.25 2.48 5.17
CA SER A 174 18.45 1.52 5.93
C SER A 174 17.08 2.10 6.35
N TYR A 175 16.08 1.25 6.39
CA TYR A 175 14.74 1.56 6.85
C TYR A 175 14.28 0.53 7.87
N ASN A 176 13.62 0.99 8.90
CA ASN A 176 12.96 0.12 9.86
C ASN A 176 11.66 0.75 10.36
N ASP A 177 10.66 -0.06 10.58
CA ASP A 177 9.38 0.38 11.12
C ASP A 177 8.67 -0.73 11.89
N PHE A 178 7.62 -0.34 12.58
CA PHE A 178 6.66 -1.26 13.17
C PHE A 178 5.24 -0.71 13.09
N ALA A 179 4.28 -1.62 13.13
CA ALA A 179 2.87 -1.32 13.29
C ALA A 179 2.26 -2.25 14.34
N ILE A 180 1.40 -1.72 15.18
CA ILE A 180 0.55 -2.49 16.08
C ILE A 180 -0.92 -2.17 15.78
N ALA A 181 -1.72 -3.21 15.55
CA ALA A 181 -3.16 -3.12 15.39
C ALA A 181 -3.85 -3.87 16.52
N TYR A 182 -4.91 -3.31 17.04
CA TYR A 182 -5.70 -3.91 18.11
C TYR A 182 -7.20 -3.88 17.74
N SER A 183 -7.80 -5.07 17.67
CA SER A 183 -9.22 -5.29 17.43
C SER A 183 -9.81 -6.00 18.65
N PRO A 184 -10.38 -5.25 19.63
CA PRO A 184 -10.89 -5.82 20.86
C PRO A 184 -12.13 -6.69 20.61
N GLU A 185 -12.14 -7.92 21.13
CA GLU A 185 -13.28 -8.82 21.01
C GLU A 185 -14.58 -8.25 21.63
N MET A 186 -14.46 -7.35 22.62
CA MET A 186 -15.59 -6.75 23.31
C MET A 186 -16.32 -5.69 22.49
N VAL A 187 -15.70 -5.16 21.42
CA VAL A 187 -16.27 -4.12 20.54
C VAL A 187 -16.11 -4.59 19.10
N GLU A 188 -17.09 -5.34 18.64
CA GLU A 188 -17.09 -5.85 17.26
C GLU A 188 -16.99 -4.70 16.26
N GLY A 189 -16.15 -4.89 15.24
CA GLY A 189 -15.92 -3.90 14.17
C GLY A 189 -14.94 -2.78 14.51
N LEU A 190 -14.45 -2.67 15.76
CA LEU A 190 -13.45 -1.67 16.12
C LEU A 190 -12.05 -2.17 15.83
N THR A 191 -11.24 -1.33 15.20
CA THR A 191 -9.79 -1.48 15.09
C THR A 191 -9.13 -0.15 15.44
N VAL A 192 -8.11 -0.20 16.26
CA VAL A 192 -7.21 0.93 16.54
C VAL A 192 -5.79 0.50 16.23
N GLY A 193 -4.97 1.41 15.74
CA GLY A 193 -3.59 1.08 15.44
C GLY A 193 -2.66 2.29 15.53
N TYR A 194 -1.39 1.95 15.61
CA TYR A 194 -0.29 2.90 15.58
C TYR A 194 0.88 2.28 14.84
N ALA A 195 1.56 3.06 14.03
CA ALA A 195 2.79 2.68 13.36
C ALA A 195 3.82 3.80 13.41
N SER A 196 5.09 3.44 13.39
CA SER A 196 6.19 4.39 13.32
C SER A 196 7.39 3.76 12.62
N GLY A 197 8.14 4.57 11.86
CA GLY A 197 9.30 4.12 11.12
C GLY A 197 10.32 5.22 10.91
N ASP A 198 11.57 4.80 10.81
CA ASP A 198 12.71 5.67 10.57
C ASP A 198 13.38 5.30 9.25
N LYS A 199 13.62 6.31 8.43
CA LYS A 199 14.33 6.22 7.17
C LYS A 199 15.58 7.08 7.22
N ASN A 200 16.72 6.45 7.03
CA ASN A 200 17.96 7.17 6.84
C ASN A 200 18.05 7.63 5.37
N ILE A 201 17.98 8.91 5.11
CA ILE A 201 18.00 9.48 3.74
C ILE A 201 19.41 9.75 3.26
N SER A 202 20.31 10.12 4.18
CA SER A 202 21.73 10.34 3.90
C SER A 202 22.53 10.41 5.19
N ALA A 203 23.83 10.44 5.12
CA ALA A 203 24.75 10.38 6.26
C ALA A 203 24.47 11.35 7.45
N ASN A 204 23.55 12.29 7.32
CA ASN A 204 23.15 13.23 8.37
C ASN A 204 21.71 13.72 8.23
N VAL A 205 20.86 12.98 7.55
CA VAL A 205 19.46 13.36 7.36
C VAL A 205 18.61 12.12 7.57
N ASP A 206 17.88 12.12 8.67
CA ASP A 206 16.90 11.10 8.99
C ASP A 206 15.48 11.67 8.79
N GLN A 207 14.57 10.81 8.43
CA GLN A 207 13.15 11.06 8.37
C GLN A 207 12.45 10.05 9.28
N SER A 208 11.66 10.56 10.20
CA SER A 208 10.76 9.73 11.00
C SER A 208 9.31 9.94 10.58
N ASN A 209 8.58 8.86 10.44
CA ASN A 209 7.17 8.87 10.10
C ASN A 209 6.39 8.15 11.20
N SER A 210 5.20 8.65 11.51
CA SER A 210 4.28 7.96 12.41
C SER A 210 2.83 8.14 11.98
N THR A 211 1.99 7.18 12.32
CA THR A 211 0.55 7.26 12.09
C THR A 211 -0.22 6.58 13.21
N GLY A 212 -1.35 7.15 13.57
CA GLY A 212 -2.31 6.57 14.50
C GLY A 212 -3.71 6.61 13.93
N TYR A 213 -4.48 5.53 14.05
CA TYR A 213 -5.79 5.44 13.45
C TYR A 213 -6.82 4.72 14.31
N ILE A 214 -8.08 5.01 14.03
CA ILE A 214 -9.25 4.28 14.50
C ILE A 214 -10.18 4.01 13.32
N LYS A 215 -10.65 2.77 13.20
CA LYS A 215 -11.64 2.35 12.23
C LYS A 215 -12.76 1.59 12.93
N TYR A 216 -13.99 1.88 12.57
CA TYR A 216 -15.17 1.25 13.16
C TYR A 216 -16.21 0.88 12.11
N ALA A 217 -16.49 -0.41 12.01
CA ALA A 217 -17.53 -0.97 11.14
C ALA A 217 -18.78 -1.30 11.95
N VAL A 218 -19.92 -0.74 11.57
CA VAL A 218 -21.19 -0.97 12.25
C VAL A 218 -22.37 -0.93 11.27
N GLY A 219 -23.12 -1.99 11.22
CA GLY A 219 -24.19 -2.12 10.21
C GLY A 219 -23.60 -2.09 8.81
N GLY A 220 -24.11 -1.25 7.92
CA GLY A 220 -23.53 -1.04 6.58
C GLY A 220 -22.45 0.06 6.53
N PHE A 221 -22.14 0.73 7.66
CA PHE A 221 -21.18 1.82 7.71
C PHE A 221 -19.79 1.35 8.13
N THR A 222 -18.78 1.95 7.52
CA THR A 222 -17.40 1.95 8.04
C THR A 222 -16.96 3.40 8.20
N LEU A 223 -16.43 3.72 9.37
CA LEU A 223 -15.93 5.04 9.75
C LEU A 223 -14.45 4.93 10.04
N GLY A 224 -13.64 5.90 9.63
CA GLY A 224 -12.22 5.96 9.91
C GLY A 224 -11.75 7.38 10.22
N TYR A 225 -10.75 7.44 11.09
CA TYR A 225 -10.01 8.66 11.41
C TYR A 225 -8.54 8.30 11.59
N GLN A 226 -7.66 9.09 11.00
CA GLN A 226 -6.22 8.88 11.01
C GLN A 226 -5.50 10.20 11.18
N ILE A 227 -4.41 10.17 11.94
CA ILE A 227 -3.46 11.26 12.07
C ILE A 227 -2.07 10.73 11.75
N SER A 228 -1.29 11.50 11.01
CA SER A 228 0.06 11.08 10.62
C SER A 228 1.01 12.27 10.66
N GLU A 229 2.28 11.97 10.90
CA GLU A 229 3.35 12.95 11.03
C GLU A 229 4.59 12.43 10.28
N SER A 230 5.27 13.34 9.59
CA SER A 230 6.56 13.09 8.96
C SER A 230 7.53 14.21 9.32
N ASP A 231 8.55 13.87 10.08
CA ASP A 231 9.60 14.78 10.50
C ASP A 231 10.90 14.53 9.74
N HIS A 232 11.53 15.61 9.32
CA HIS A 232 12.86 15.61 8.73
C HIS A 232 13.86 16.37 9.62
N ASP A 233 15.02 15.78 9.89
CA ASP A 233 16.08 16.40 10.69
C ASP A 233 16.51 17.79 10.20
N THR A 234 16.35 18.05 8.92
CA THR A 234 16.72 19.33 8.31
C THR A 234 15.61 20.36 8.33
N LYS A 235 14.45 20.07 8.93
CA LYS A 235 13.26 20.95 9.04
C LYS A 235 12.82 21.59 7.72
N THR A 236 13.10 20.94 6.60
CA THR A 236 12.79 21.53 5.29
C THR A 236 11.46 21.05 4.72
N SER A 237 10.77 20.12 5.37
CA SER A 237 9.49 19.57 4.92
C SER A 237 8.87 18.60 5.93
N SER A 238 8.64 19.02 7.17
CA SER A 238 7.78 18.26 8.06
C SER A 238 6.32 18.37 7.60
N LEU A 239 5.59 17.29 7.74
CA LEU A 239 4.18 17.17 7.35
C LEU A 239 3.39 16.67 8.55
N ASP A 240 2.28 17.33 8.84
CA ASP A 240 1.24 16.86 9.75
C ASP A 240 -0.02 16.58 8.94
N SER A 241 -0.66 15.44 9.10
CA SER A 241 -1.88 15.16 8.38
C SER A 241 -3.01 14.63 9.24
N VAL A 242 -4.23 14.95 8.81
CA VAL A 242 -5.48 14.43 9.36
C VAL A 242 -6.31 13.89 8.20
N ALA A 243 -6.76 12.64 8.32
CA ALA A 243 -7.67 12.03 7.36
C ALA A 243 -8.90 11.46 8.08
N TYR A 244 -10.05 11.55 7.44
CA TYR A 244 -11.23 10.81 7.88
C TYR A 244 -12.09 10.40 6.69
N GLY A 245 -12.77 9.28 6.86
CA GLY A 245 -13.63 8.75 5.81
C GLY A 245 -14.84 8.03 6.37
N VAL A 246 -15.85 7.93 5.55
CA VAL A 246 -17.02 7.10 5.76
C VAL A 246 -17.38 6.37 4.49
N SER A 247 -17.58 5.06 4.57
CA SER A 247 -18.18 4.29 3.50
C SER A 247 -19.49 3.65 3.98
N TYR A 248 -20.41 3.44 3.05
CA TYR A 248 -21.69 2.81 3.30
C TYR A 248 -22.00 1.78 2.22
N ALA A 249 -22.15 0.53 2.65
CA ALA A 249 -22.67 -0.55 1.81
C ALA A 249 -24.19 -0.38 1.68
N VAL A 250 -24.65 0.13 0.55
CA VAL A 250 -26.07 0.33 0.24
C VAL A 250 -26.77 -1.03 0.14
N ASN A 251 -26.07 -2.00 -0.44
CA ASN A 251 -26.44 -3.42 -0.52
C ASN A 251 -25.15 -4.22 -0.80
N ASP A 252 -25.31 -5.52 -1.09
CA ASP A 252 -24.19 -6.44 -1.33
C ASP A 252 -23.35 -6.06 -2.57
N ASP A 253 -23.89 -5.28 -3.49
CA ASP A 253 -23.25 -4.93 -4.77
C ASP A 253 -22.80 -3.48 -4.83
N ILE A 254 -23.40 -2.56 -4.04
CA ILE A 254 -23.22 -1.11 -4.17
C ILE A 254 -22.68 -0.52 -2.88
N SER A 255 -21.58 0.23 -3.00
CA SER A 255 -21.02 1.05 -1.92
C SER A 255 -20.89 2.50 -2.35
N VAL A 256 -20.98 3.42 -1.39
CA VAL A 256 -20.71 4.85 -1.55
C VAL A 256 -19.81 5.33 -0.42
N GLY A 257 -18.97 6.30 -0.67
CA GLY A 257 -18.00 6.80 0.30
C GLY A 257 -17.79 8.31 0.18
N TYR A 258 -17.32 8.87 1.29
CA TYR A 258 -16.79 10.22 1.38
C TYR A 258 -15.51 10.18 2.20
N SER A 259 -14.49 10.89 1.74
CA SER A 259 -13.22 11.03 2.42
C SER A 259 -12.75 12.48 2.43
N TYR A 260 -11.96 12.81 3.45
CA TYR A 260 -11.31 14.09 3.64
C TYR A 260 -9.87 13.86 4.09
N HIS A 261 -8.96 14.66 3.59
CA HIS A 261 -7.56 14.66 3.97
C HIS A 261 -7.01 16.08 4.00
N GLU A 262 -6.34 16.42 5.08
CA GLU A 262 -5.66 17.69 5.28
C GLU A 262 -4.19 17.44 5.58
N VAL A 263 -3.31 18.19 4.95
CA VAL A 263 -1.86 18.12 5.19
C VAL A 263 -1.33 19.52 5.42
N ASP A 264 -0.84 19.76 6.62
CA ASP A 264 -0.06 20.93 6.96
C ASP A 264 1.42 20.69 6.63
N MET A 265 2.01 21.58 5.84
CA MET A 265 3.40 21.51 5.45
C MET A 265 4.18 22.67 6.08
N ASP A 266 5.12 22.36 6.96
CA ASP A 266 6.13 23.31 7.43
C ASP A 266 7.33 23.29 6.49
N SER A 267 7.36 24.20 5.52
CA SER A 267 8.54 24.37 4.69
C SER A 267 9.49 25.37 5.34
N GLY A 268 10.55 24.91 5.95
CA GLY A 268 11.60 25.75 6.53
C GLY A 268 12.29 26.72 5.55
N ARG A 269 11.79 26.84 4.33
CA ARG A 269 12.26 27.73 3.26
C ARG A 269 11.34 28.92 3.01
N SER A 270 10.13 28.94 3.55
CA SER A 270 9.16 29.99 3.28
C SER A 270 8.49 30.45 4.56
N THR A 271 8.10 31.70 4.59
CA THR A 271 7.41 32.32 5.72
C THR A 271 5.95 31.91 5.72
N GLY A 272 5.65 30.66 6.05
CA GLY A 272 4.25 30.21 6.22
C GLY A 272 4.11 28.70 6.29
N THR A 273 3.13 28.25 7.05
CA THR A 273 2.56 26.91 6.98
C THR A 273 1.60 26.91 5.81
N PHE A 274 1.67 25.90 4.97
CA PHE A 274 0.75 25.72 3.85
C PHE A 274 -0.10 24.50 4.13
N THR A 275 -1.40 24.65 4.03
CA THR A 275 -2.36 23.55 4.19
C THR A 275 -2.88 23.13 2.84
N GLN A 276 -2.76 21.85 2.52
CA GLN A 276 -3.47 21.21 1.42
C GLN A 276 -4.72 20.53 1.97
N GLU A 277 -5.87 20.76 1.35
CA GLU A 277 -7.12 20.09 1.73
C GLU A 277 -7.64 19.28 0.53
N SER A 278 -8.01 18.02 0.77
CA SER A 278 -8.58 17.15 -0.26
C SER A 278 -9.91 16.58 0.22
N THR A 279 -10.91 16.60 -0.65
CA THR A 279 -12.23 15.99 -0.42
C THR A 279 -12.61 15.09 -1.58
N GLY A 280 -13.29 13.98 -1.29
CA GLY A 280 -13.70 13.05 -2.33
C GLY A 280 -15.02 12.37 -2.02
N ILE A 281 -15.76 12.09 -3.09
CA ILE A 281 -16.94 11.21 -3.08
C ILE A 281 -16.67 10.08 -4.05
N SER A 282 -16.84 8.85 -3.58
CA SER A 282 -16.65 7.67 -4.40
C SER A 282 -17.85 6.73 -4.34
N ALA A 283 -17.99 5.91 -5.39
CA ALA A 283 -18.97 4.86 -5.46
C ALA A 283 -18.43 3.65 -6.21
N SER A 284 -18.89 2.46 -5.83
CA SER A 284 -18.58 1.22 -6.55
C SER A 284 -19.82 0.36 -6.74
N TYR A 285 -19.81 -0.38 -7.85
CA TYR A 285 -20.79 -1.44 -8.15
C TYR A 285 -20.04 -2.70 -8.57
N THR A 286 -20.22 -3.78 -7.82
CA THR A 286 -19.57 -5.08 -8.07
C THR A 286 -20.60 -6.11 -8.47
N MET A 287 -20.34 -6.84 -9.55
CA MET A 287 -21.17 -7.92 -10.05
C MET A 287 -20.31 -9.10 -10.49
N GLY A 288 -20.23 -10.14 -9.67
CA GLY A 288 -19.32 -11.27 -9.92
C GLY A 288 -17.84 -10.81 -9.94
N GLY A 289 -17.12 -11.12 -11.00
CA GLY A 289 -15.72 -10.68 -11.18
C GLY A 289 -15.55 -9.29 -11.79
N MET A 290 -16.63 -8.51 -11.95
CA MET A 290 -16.59 -7.16 -12.53
C MET A 290 -16.86 -6.12 -11.46
N THR A 291 -16.08 -5.04 -11.45
CA THR A 291 -16.34 -3.85 -10.62
C THR A 291 -16.33 -2.59 -11.49
N LEU A 292 -17.35 -1.76 -11.33
CA LEU A 292 -17.40 -0.41 -11.85
C LEU A 292 -17.20 0.54 -10.67
N GLY A 293 -16.12 1.31 -10.70
CA GLY A 293 -15.79 2.33 -9.71
C GLY A 293 -15.89 3.74 -10.29
N GLY A 294 -16.03 4.71 -9.43
CA GLY A 294 -15.91 6.11 -9.80
C GLY A 294 -15.73 7.01 -8.60
N ALA A 295 -14.95 8.08 -8.79
CA ALA A 295 -14.68 9.10 -7.80
C ALA A 295 -14.73 10.50 -8.41
N ILE A 296 -15.05 11.47 -7.56
CA ILE A 296 -14.90 12.91 -7.80
C ILE A 296 -14.14 13.46 -6.62
N ASN A 297 -12.95 13.97 -6.89
CA ASN A 297 -12.02 14.49 -5.89
C ASN A 297 -11.73 15.97 -6.17
N GLU A 298 -11.57 16.73 -5.10
CA GLU A 298 -11.18 18.14 -5.11
C GLU A 298 -10.03 18.34 -4.14
N THR A 299 -8.99 19.02 -4.57
CA THR A 299 -7.85 19.37 -3.71
C THR A 299 -7.53 20.84 -3.85
N ASP A 300 -7.57 21.53 -2.73
CA ASP A 300 -7.18 22.93 -2.60
C ASP A 300 -5.72 23.04 -2.19
N ASN A 301 -5.03 24.05 -2.71
CA ASN A 301 -3.63 24.37 -2.40
C ASN A 301 -2.69 23.16 -2.54
N MET A 302 -2.82 22.41 -3.62
CA MET A 302 -2.02 21.21 -3.85
C MET A 302 -0.52 21.46 -3.60
N ARG A 303 0.09 20.58 -2.78
CA ARG A 303 1.49 20.66 -2.31
C ARG A 303 1.79 21.97 -1.58
N GLY A 304 0.80 22.58 -0.93
CA GLY A 304 0.95 23.85 -0.23
C GLY A 304 1.17 25.04 -1.14
N VAL A 305 0.79 24.96 -2.41
CA VAL A 305 0.87 26.07 -3.35
C VAL A 305 -0.47 26.80 -3.36
N ASP A 306 -0.49 28.05 -2.88
CA ASP A 306 -1.68 28.91 -2.85
C ASP A 306 -2.38 28.98 -4.21
N ALA A 307 -3.70 28.80 -4.21
CA ALA A 307 -4.56 28.75 -5.39
C ALA A 307 -4.18 27.68 -6.45
N SER A 308 -3.47 26.65 -6.04
CA SER A 308 -3.26 25.47 -6.85
C SER A 308 -4.35 24.43 -6.57
N ASP A 309 -5.57 24.71 -7.04
CA ASP A 309 -6.74 23.90 -6.79
C ASP A 309 -6.98 22.96 -7.95
N PHE A 310 -7.31 21.71 -7.65
CA PHE A 310 -7.58 20.66 -8.64
C PHE A 310 -8.93 20.01 -8.34
N GLU A 311 -9.65 19.71 -9.40
CA GLU A 311 -10.81 18.85 -9.40
C GLU A 311 -10.56 17.73 -10.39
N ALA A 312 -10.74 16.50 -9.95
CA ALA A 312 -10.58 15.32 -10.78
C ALA A 312 -11.81 14.43 -10.69
N TYR A 313 -12.07 13.68 -11.73
CA TYR A 313 -13.01 12.58 -11.73
C TYR A 313 -12.45 11.38 -12.46
N GLU A 314 -12.72 10.22 -11.90
CA GLU A 314 -12.30 8.95 -12.44
C GLU A 314 -13.49 8.00 -12.60
N PHE A 315 -13.43 7.18 -13.64
CA PHE A 315 -14.26 6.00 -13.82
C PHE A 315 -13.38 4.81 -14.17
N ASN A 316 -13.58 3.72 -13.47
CA ASN A 316 -12.84 2.49 -13.70
C ASN A 316 -13.80 1.32 -13.91
N LEU A 317 -13.49 0.50 -14.89
CA LEU A 317 -14.14 -0.79 -15.11
C LEU A 317 -13.06 -1.87 -15.00
N SER A 318 -13.13 -2.69 -13.96
CA SER A 318 -12.16 -3.75 -13.70
C SER A 318 -12.79 -5.14 -13.72
N PHE A 319 -11.97 -6.13 -14.08
CA PHE A 319 -12.29 -7.54 -14.08
C PHE A 319 -11.21 -8.30 -13.33
N ALA A 320 -11.63 -9.23 -12.47
CA ALA A 320 -10.76 -10.19 -11.79
C ALA A 320 -11.06 -11.62 -12.29
N PHE A 321 -9.99 -12.40 -12.52
CA PHE A 321 -10.03 -13.77 -13.07
C PHE A 321 -9.36 -14.76 -12.14
#